data_2bbab8c1318f5fc3fcb90f378420c160
#
_entry.id   2bbab8c1318f5fc3fcb90f378420c160
#
_cell.length_a   1.000
_cell.length_b   1.000
_cell.length_c   1.000
_cell.angle_alpha   90.00
_cell.angle_beta   90.00
_cell.angle_gamma   90.00
#
_symmetry.space_group_name_H-M   'P 1'
#
loop_
_entity.id
_entity.type
_entity.pdbx_description
1 polymer ?
#
loop_
_entity_poly.entity_id
_entity_poly.type
_entity_poly.pdbx_seq_one_letter_code
_entity_poly.pdbx_strand_id
1 'polypeptide(L)'
;MLKKSLNIVQFFVASIIVILPVLCTADDIVIVHAGRLMAVPGDSVKSEQSIIIRNGKIAAVKPGYIDGKAIADDVKDTLVLHDLKDMFVLPGLIDGHVHVTDELGPKTKLGIVERSDAATAMFGIRNAQLMLDGGFTTIRDLGARGDDAVFALRDAINMGIIDGPRIFVAGHTISPTGGHGQRHGYRDDVFDIIKYNSICDGVADCRRAVREQVRR
;
A
#
# COMPACT_ATOMS: atom_id res chain seq x y z
N MET A 1 1.47 -82.74 -25.52
CA MET A 1 1.11 -81.55 -26.29
C MET A 1 0.10 -80.73 -25.48
N LEU A 2 0.53 -79.78 -24.66
CA LEU A 2 -0.35 -78.89 -23.90
C LEU A 2 -0.34 -77.51 -24.56
N LYS A 3 -1.50 -77.07 -25.10
CA LYS A 3 -1.75 -75.69 -25.55
C LYS A 3 -2.04 -74.82 -24.35
N LYS A 4 -1.14 -73.82 -24.09
CA LYS A 4 -1.38 -72.74 -23.12
C LYS A 4 -2.21 -71.67 -23.83
N SER A 5 -3.43 -71.41 -23.35
CA SER A 5 -4.26 -70.28 -23.74
C SER A 5 -3.81 -69.06 -22.99
N LEU A 6 -3.46 -67.98 -23.71
CA LEU A 6 -3.06 -66.69 -23.17
C LEU A 6 -4.34 -65.83 -23.02
N ASN A 7 -4.79 -65.59 -21.80
CA ASN A 7 -5.87 -64.67 -21.54
C ASN A 7 -5.32 -63.24 -21.51
N ILE A 8 -5.70 -62.43 -22.49
CA ILE A 8 -5.45 -61.01 -22.54
C ILE A 8 -6.57 -60.30 -21.74
N VAL A 9 -6.22 -59.79 -20.57
CA VAL A 9 -7.12 -58.93 -19.79
C VAL A 9 -6.93 -57.50 -20.30
N GLN A 10 -7.92 -57.00 -21.03
CA GLN A 10 -7.98 -55.59 -21.45
C GLN A 10 -8.45 -54.71 -20.27
N PHE A 11 -7.54 -53.87 -19.75
CA PHE A 11 -7.88 -52.83 -18.82
C PHE A 11 -8.47 -51.61 -19.58
N PHE A 12 -9.75 -51.39 -19.44
CA PHE A 12 -10.40 -50.14 -19.85
C PHE A 12 -10.08 -49.08 -18.77
N VAL A 13 -9.18 -48.12 -19.05
CA VAL A 13 -9.01 -46.94 -18.25
C VAL A 13 -10.08 -45.93 -18.68
N ALA A 14 -11.14 -45.82 -17.91
CA ALA A 14 -12.13 -44.77 -18.08
C ALA A 14 -11.55 -43.44 -17.53
N SER A 15 -11.14 -42.55 -18.42
CA SER A 15 -10.75 -41.19 -18.07
C SER A 15 -12.00 -40.41 -17.62
N ILE A 16 -12.14 -40.20 -16.30
CA ILE A 16 -13.16 -39.30 -15.73
C ILE A 16 -12.65 -37.89 -15.95
N ILE A 17 -13.23 -37.19 -16.92
CA ILE A 17 -13.04 -35.73 -17.08
C ILE A 17 -13.86 -35.07 -15.98
N VAL A 18 -13.19 -34.65 -14.91
CA VAL A 18 -13.79 -33.80 -13.87
C VAL A 18 -13.92 -32.39 -14.45
N ILE A 19 -15.11 -32.04 -14.94
CA ILE A 19 -15.44 -30.65 -15.28
C ILE A 19 -15.65 -29.93 -13.94
N LEU A 20 -14.62 -29.25 -13.46
CA LEU A 20 -14.77 -28.32 -12.33
C LEU A 20 -15.65 -27.15 -12.82
N PRO A 21 -16.76 -26.85 -12.12
CA PRO A 21 -17.52 -25.65 -12.44
C PRO A 21 -16.61 -24.44 -12.24
N VAL A 22 -16.42 -23.63 -13.26
CA VAL A 22 -15.85 -22.30 -13.12
C VAL A 22 -16.84 -21.52 -12.27
N LEU A 23 -16.53 -21.36 -10.99
CA LEU A 23 -17.27 -20.46 -10.11
C LEU A 23 -17.08 -19.05 -10.68
N CYS A 24 -18.09 -18.58 -11.42
CA CYS A 24 -18.18 -17.19 -11.83
C CYS A 24 -18.37 -16.37 -10.55
N THR A 25 -17.31 -15.75 -10.06
CA THR A 25 -17.39 -14.81 -8.94
C THR A 25 -17.95 -13.50 -9.47
N ALA A 26 -18.90 -12.91 -8.74
CA ALA A 26 -19.38 -11.57 -9.05
C ALA A 26 -18.21 -10.57 -9.06
N ASP A 27 -18.21 -9.66 -10.03
CA ASP A 27 -17.20 -8.60 -10.13
C ASP A 27 -17.66 -7.35 -9.38
N ASP A 28 -16.72 -6.71 -8.71
CA ASP A 28 -16.88 -5.34 -8.22
C ASP A 28 -16.49 -4.38 -9.32
N ILE A 29 -17.48 -3.68 -9.89
CA ILE A 29 -17.31 -2.74 -10.98
C ILE A 29 -17.51 -1.32 -10.44
N VAL A 30 -16.49 -0.48 -10.59
CA VAL A 30 -16.59 0.95 -10.31
C VAL A 30 -16.33 1.71 -11.61
N ILE A 31 -17.21 2.66 -11.93
CA ILE A 31 -17.04 3.56 -13.07
C ILE A 31 -16.90 4.97 -12.53
N VAL A 32 -15.87 5.67 -13.02
CA VAL A 32 -15.68 7.09 -12.74
C VAL A 32 -15.86 7.88 -14.03
N HIS A 33 -16.87 8.73 -14.09
CA HIS A 33 -17.07 9.69 -15.17
C HIS A 33 -16.25 10.94 -14.85
N ALA A 34 -15.17 11.16 -15.58
CA ALA A 34 -14.28 12.30 -15.40
C ALA A 34 -14.56 13.38 -16.46
N GLY A 35 -14.82 14.63 -16.04
CA GLY A 35 -14.99 15.75 -16.98
C GLY A 35 -13.70 16.05 -17.72
N ARG A 36 -12.59 16.09 -16.98
CA ARG A 36 -11.24 16.16 -17.51
C ARG A 36 -10.37 15.12 -16.82
N LEU A 37 -9.53 14.43 -17.58
CA LEU A 37 -8.65 13.38 -17.08
C LEU A 37 -7.21 13.60 -17.55
N MET A 38 -6.27 13.64 -16.62
CA MET A 38 -4.85 13.43 -16.87
C MET A 38 -4.48 12.01 -16.41
N ALA A 39 -4.52 11.04 -17.32
CA ALA A 39 -4.26 9.64 -16.97
C ALA A 39 -2.78 9.36 -16.73
N VAL A 40 -1.90 10.06 -17.43
CA VAL A 40 -0.44 9.97 -17.31
C VAL A 40 0.12 11.39 -17.11
N PRO A 41 0.91 11.63 -16.06
CA PRO A 41 1.55 12.92 -15.84
C PRO A 41 2.41 13.33 -17.04
N GLY A 42 2.18 14.55 -17.55
CA GLY A 42 2.88 15.09 -18.72
C GLY A 42 2.18 14.87 -20.05
N ASP A 43 1.18 13.98 -20.12
CA ASP A 43 0.35 13.82 -21.31
C ASP A 43 -0.72 14.91 -21.42
N SER A 44 -1.35 14.99 -22.59
CA SER A 44 -2.48 15.89 -22.82
C SER A 44 -3.70 15.47 -22.00
N VAL A 45 -4.37 16.47 -21.42
CA VAL A 45 -5.64 16.28 -20.71
C VAL A 45 -6.73 15.86 -21.70
N LYS A 46 -7.46 14.80 -21.38
CA LYS A 46 -8.60 14.31 -22.15
C LYS A 46 -9.91 14.74 -21.50
N SER A 47 -10.84 15.21 -22.29
CA SER A 47 -12.20 15.55 -21.83
C SER A 47 -13.11 14.33 -21.92
N GLU A 48 -14.14 14.30 -21.06
CA GLU A 48 -15.24 13.32 -21.10
C GLU A 48 -14.73 11.90 -21.18
N GLN A 49 -14.18 11.38 -20.08
CA GLN A 49 -13.65 10.03 -20.01
C GLN A 49 -14.40 9.19 -18.98
N SER A 50 -14.51 7.88 -19.25
CA SER A 50 -14.92 6.88 -18.27
C SER A 50 -13.73 6.03 -17.87
N ILE A 51 -13.42 5.98 -16.57
CA ILE A 51 -12.45 5.08 -15.99
C ILE A 51 -13.23 3.86 -15.46
N ILE A 52 -12.92 2.67 -15.97
CA ILE A 52 -13.55 1.43 -15.58
C ILE A 52 -12.60 0.67 -14.67
N ILE A 53 -13.06 0.38 -13.48
CA ILE A 53 -12.31 -0.35 -12.45
C ILE A 53 -13.05 -1.66 -12.18
N ARG A 54 -12.35 -2.79 -12.25
CA ARG A 54 -12.85 -4.12 -11.89
C ARG A 54 -11.97 -4.71 -10.78
N ASN A 55 -12.60 -5.12 -9.69
CA ASN A 55 -11.90 -5.74 -8.56
C ASN A 55 -10.69 -4.89 -8.08
N GLY A 56 -10.89 -3.59 -7.94
CA GLY A 56 -9.87 -2.64 -7.47
C GLY A 56 -8.76 -2.30 -8.47
N LYS A 57 -8.87 -2.73 -9.74
CA LYS A 57 -7.86 -2.45 -10.79
C LYS A 57 -8.49 -1.70 -11.97
N ILE A 58 -7.77 -0.71 -12.50
CA ILE A 58 -8.17 -0.02 -13.73
C ILE A 58 -8.14 -1.02 -14.88
N ALA A 59 -9.32 -1.38 -15.39
CA ALA A 59 -9.48 -2.28 -16.52
C ALA A 59 -9.42 -1.54 -17.86
N ALA A 60 -9.98 -0.32 -17.93
CA ALA A 60 -9.97 0.50 -19.14
C ALA A 60 -10.19 1.98 -18.84
N VAL A 61 -9.74 2.84 -19.76
CA VAL A 61 -10.14 4.24 -19.86
C VAL A 61 -10.72 4.44 -21.27
N LYS A 62 -11.95 4.90 -21.34
CA LYS A 62 -12.70 5.04 -22.62
C LYS A 62 -13.24 6.46 -22.78
N PRO A 63 -13.30 6.99 -24.02
CA PRO A 63 -13.94 8.27 -24.28
C PRO A 63 -15.44 8.20 -24.06
N GLY A 64 -16.02 9.34 -23.65
CA GLY A 64 -17.43 9.46 -23.33
C GLY A 64 -17.83 8.88 -21.98
N TYR A 65 -19.10 9.09 -21.62
CA TYR A 65 -19.69 8.61 -20.37
C TYR A 65 -20.43 7.32 -20.62
N ILE A 66 -19.84 6.19 -20.22
CA ILE A 66 -20.35 4.85 -20.49
C ILE A 66 -21.40 4.46 -19.45
N ASP A 67 -22.53 3.94 -19.88
CA ASP A 67 -23.52 3.34 -18.99
C ASP A 67 -22.97 2.06 -18.36
N GLY A 68 -23.01 1.99 -17.05
CA GLY A 68 -22.51 0.84 -16.29
C GLY A 68 -23.22 -0.47 -16.63
N LYS A 69 -24.48 -0.40 -16.99
CA LYS A 69 -25.26 -1.59 -17.41
C LYS A 69 -24.72 -2.24 -18.68
N ALA A 70 -23.99 -1.49 -19.51
CA ALA A 70 -23.35 -2.03 -20.71
C ALA A 70 -22.03 -2.77 -20.43
N ILE A 71 -21.57 -2.77 -19.18
CA ILE A 71 -20.26 -3.32 -18.77
C ILE A 71 -20.41 -4.47 -17.78
N ALA A 72 -21.51 -4.52 -17.02
CA ALA A 72 -21.82 -5.62 -16.11
C ALA A 72 -22.11 -6.88 -16.95
N ASP A 73 -21.32 -7.92 -16.73
CA ASP A 73 -21.41 -9.18 -17.47
C ASP A 73 -22.37 -10.18 -16.77
N ASP A 74 -22.61 -10.00 -15.45
CA ASP A 74 -23.54 -10.82 -14.64
C ASP A 74 -24.48 -9.90 -13.84
N VAL A 75 -25.69 -10.39 -13.60
CA VAL A 75 -26.70 -9.73 -12.72
C VAL A 75 -26.20 -9.62 -11.28
N LYS A 76 -25.20 -10.41 -10.90
CA LYS A 76 -24.59 -10.42 -9.57
C LYS A 76 -23.49 -9.38 -9.39
N ASP A 77 -23.02 -8.74 -10.48
CA ASP A 77 -21.96 -7.75 -10.41
C ASP A 77 -22.42 -6.54 -9.60
N THR A 78 -21.55 -6.08 -8.69
CA THR A 78 -21.76 -4.83 -7.96
C THR A 78 -21.35 -3.67 -8.84
N LEU A 79 -22.23 -2.71 -9.07
CA LEU A 79 -21.95 -1.55 -9.90
C LEU A 79 -22.02 -0.26 -9.08
N VAL A 80 -20.91 0.47 -9.00
CA VAL A 80 -20.84 1.80 -8.40
C VAL A 80 -20.44 2.83 -9.45
N LEU A 81 -21.17 3.93 -9.53
CA LEU A 81 -20.88 5.05 -10.43
C LEU A 81 -20.49 6.29 -9.61
N HIS A 82 -19.30 6.83 -9.88
CA HIS A 82 -18.88 8.13 -9.40
C HIS A 82 -19.02 9.16 -10.53
N ASP A 83 -19.93 10.11 -10.38
CA ASP A 83 -20.10 11.21 -11.33
C ASP A 83 -19.20 12.38 -10.96
N LEU A 84 -18.06 12.51 -11.68
CA LEU A 84 -17.09 13.57 -11.56
C LEU A 84 -16.98 14.38 -12.86
N LYS A 85 -18.11 14.57 -13.58
CA LYS A 85 -18.13 15.24 -14.89
C LYS A 85 -17.70 16.70 -14.83
N ASP A 86 -17.86 17.35 -13.69
CA ASP A 86 -17.42 18.73 -13.46
C ASP A 86 -16.01 18.82 -12.87
N MET A 87 -15.36 17.68 -12.65
CA MET A 87 -14.08 17.62 -11.95
C MET A 87 -12.91 17.32 -12.89
N PHE A 88 -11.72 17.69 -12.41
CA PHE A 88 -10.45 17.27 -12.97
C PHE A 88 -9.93 16.05 -12.20
N VAL A 89 -9.80 14.93 -12.89
CA VAL A 89 -9.34 13.66 -12.31
C VAL A 89 -7.89 13.40 -12.73
N LEU A 90 -7.09 12.98 -11.77
CA LEU A 90 -5.69 12.59 -11.98
C LEU A 90 -5.36 11.36 -11.12
N PRO A 91 -4.27 10.64 -11.42
CA PRO A 91 -3.79 9.57 -10.55
C PRO A 91 -3.49 10.09 -9.15
N GLY A 92 -3.65 9.23 -8.14
CA GLY A 92 -3.28 9.57 -6.78
C GLY A 92 -1.84 10.07 -6.68
N LEU A 93 -1.64 11.09 -5.87
CA LEU A 93 -0.33 11.70 -5.66
C LEU A 93 0.60 10.75 -4.90
N ILE A 94 1.90 10.91 -5.14
CA ILE A 94 2.95 10.15 -4.45
C ILE A 94 3.86 11.14 -3.73
N ASP A 95 4.00 11.00 -2.41
CA ASP A 95 5.01 11.73 -1.66
C ASP A 95 6.17 10.79 -1.31
N GLY A 96 7.33 11.07 -1.88
CA GLY A 96 8.54 10.27 -1.72
C GLY A 96 9.34 10.53 -0.45
N HIS A 97 8.92 11.48 0.42
CA HIS A 97 9.65 11.83 1.62
C HIS A 97 8.73 12.36 2.73
N VAL A 98 8.24 11.46 3.56
CA VAL A 98 7.42 11.82 4.72
C VAL A 98 7.96 11.23 6.02
N HIS A 99 7.41 11.70 7.14
CA HIS A 99 7.58 11.17 8.48
C HIS A 99 6.20 11.00 9.11
N VAL A 100 5.45 9.98 8.64
CA VAL A 100 4.01 9.86 8.92
C VAL A 100 3.68 9.65 10.40
N THR A 101 4.60 9.11 11.18
CA THR A 101 4.45 8.93 12.62
C THR A 101 4.97 10.12 13.44
N ASP A 102 5.46 11.17 12.79
CA ASP A 102 5.94 12.38 13.43
C ASP A 102 5.08 13.60 13.11
N GLU A 103 5.16 14.60 13.94
CA GLU A 103 4.48 15.87 13.76
C GLU A 103 5.38 16.99 14.28
N LEU A 104 5.68 17.95 13.41
CA LEU A 104 6.48 19.11 13.78
C LEU A 104 5.62 20.13 14.54
N GLY A 105 6.08 20.58 15.70
CA GLY A 105 5.37 21.55 16.49
C GLY A 105 6.00 21.79 17.88
N PRO A 106 5.38 22.62 18.72
CA PRO A 106 5.93 22.97 20.03
C PRO A 106 6.17 21.77 20.96
N LYS A 107 5.43 20.67 20.76
CA LYS A 107 5.54 19.45 21.57
C LYS A 107 6.36 18.34 20.92
N THR A 108 7.03 18.58 19.81
CA THR A 108 7.78 17.55 19.08
C THR A 108 8.82 16.85 19.96
N LYS A 109 9.60 17.63 20.71
CA LYS A 109 10.61 17.07 21.62
C LYS A 109 10.02 16.29 22.77
N LEU A 110 8.95 16.79 23.37
CA LEU A 110 8.28 16.17 24.50
C LEU A 110 7.62 14.84 24.09
N GLY A 111 6.98 14.81 22.94
CA GLY A 111 6.35 13.60 22.42
C GLY A 111 7.31 12.41 22.23
N ILE A 112 8.64 12.67 22.07
CA ILE A 112 9.63 11.60 21.97
C ILE A 112 9.76 10.81 23.27
N VAL A 113 9.64 11.49 24.41
CA VAL A 113 9.79 10.85 25.74
C VAL A 113 8.48 10.44 26.36
N GLU A 114 7.35 11.01 25.94
CA GLU A 114 6.03 10.72 26.51
C GLU A 114 5.24 9.65 25.77
N ARG A 115 5.45 9.50 24.46
CA ARG A 115 4.62 8.60 23.65
C ARG A 115 5.22 7.21 23.58
N SER A 116 4.44 6.19 23.87
CA SER A 116 4.76 4.81 23.53
C SER A 116 4.66 4.59 22.02
N ASP A 117 5.21 3.49 21.51
CA ASP A 117 5.09 3.09 20.09
C ASP A 117 3.62 2.94 19.66
N ALA A 118 2.79 2.37 20.54
CA ALA A 118 1.35 2.26 20.30
C ALA A 118 0.69 3.64 20.13
N ALA A 119 0.98 4.59 21.03
CA ALA A 119 0.48 5.97 20.91
C ALA A 119 1.00 6.64 19.63
N THR A 120 2.26 6.41 19.26
CA THR A 120 2.89 6.92 18.05
C THR A 120 2.22 6.37 16.79
N ALA A 121 1.86 5.08 16.77
CA ALA A 121 1.09 4.47 15.68
C ALA A 121 -0.30 5.11 15.53
N MET A 122 -1.01 5.38 16.65
CA MET A 122 -2.31 6.07 16.62
C MET A 122 -2.22 7.48 16.03
N PHE A 123 -1.16 8.23 16.34
CA PHE A 123 -0.89 9.51 15.67
C PHE A 123 -0.64 9.33 14.17
N GLY A 124 0.10 8.27 13.82
CA GLY A 124 0.35 7.90 12.43
C GLY A 124 -0.93 7.63 11.63
N ILE A 125 -1.95 7.01 12.22
CA ILE A 125 -3.25 6.79 11.58
C ILE A 125 -3.87 8.12 11.14
N ARG A 126 -3.96 9.10 12.07
CA ARG A 126 -4.50 10.42 11.76
C ARG A 126 -3.72 11.09 10.61
N ASN A 127 -2.40 11.05 10.67
CA ASN A 127 -1.57 11.68 9.66
C ASN A 127 -1.71 10.97 8.30
N ALA A 128 -1.77 9.64 8.28
CA ALA A 128 -1.99 8.85 7.07
C ALA A 128 -3.35 9.19 6.42
N GLN A 129 -4.41 9.34 7.22
CA GLN A 129 -5.73 9.76 6.73
C GLN A 129 -5.69 11.18 6.13
N LEU A 130 -5.03 12.14 6.80
CA LEU A 130 -4.87 13.50 6.27
C LEU A 130 -4.09 13.51 4.94
N MET A 131 -3.08 12.64 4.78
CA MET A 131 -2.37 12.49 3.51
C MET A 131 -3.29 11.93 2.42
N LEU A 132 -4.09 10.90 2.74
CA LEU A 132 -5.06 10.32 1.80
C LEU A 132 -6.12 11.34 1.39
N ASP A 133 -6.68 12.10 2.33
CA ASP A 133 -7.65 13.19 2.08
C ASP A 133 -7.05 14.30 1.21
N GLY A 134 -5.74 14.55 1.35
CA GLY A 134 -4.97 15.44 0.48
C GLY A 134 -4.68 14.89 -0.91
N GLY A 135 -5.12 13.65 -1.22
CA GLY A 135 -4.93 12.99 -2.52
C GLY A 135 -3.64 12.17 -2.64
N PHE A 136 -2.85 12.04 -1.57
CA PHE A 136 -1.66 11.21 -1.58
C PHE A 136 -2.02 9.75 -1.32
N THR A 137 -2.07 8.95 -2.38
CA THR A 137 -2.41 7.52 -2.31
C THR A 137 -1.22 6.61 -2.04
N THR A 138 -0.01 7.15 -2.15
CA THR A 138 1.25 6.45 -1.86
C THR A 138 2.22 7.41 -1.19
N ILE A 139 2.86 6.95 -0.12
CA ILE A 139 3.87 7.72 0.61
C ILE A 139 5.09 6.85 0.91
N ARG A 140 6.26 7.48 1.03
CA ARG A 140 7.48 6.82 1.47
C ARG A 140 7.98 7.48 2.75
N ASP A 141 7.89 6.75 3.86
CA ASP A 141 8.41 7.19 5.15
C ASP A 141 9.92 6.92 5.23
N LEU A 142 10.70 7.97 5.41
CA LEU A 142 12.17 7.93 5.43
C LEU A 142 12.78 8.05 6.82
N GLY A 143 11.98 7.98 7.87
CA GLY A 143 12.47 8.05 9.24
C GLY A 143 11.34 8.07 10.23
N ALA A 144 10.99 6.91 10.75
CA ALA A 144 9.90 6.75 11.69
C ALA A 144 10.27 7.17 13.12
N ARG A 145 9.28 7.65 13.84
CA ARG A 145 9.31 7.75 15.30
C ARG A 145 8.71 6.47 15.88
N GLY A 146 9.32 5.99 16.96
CA GLY A 146 8.98 4.68 17.55
C GLY A 146 9.63 3.52 16.79
N ASP A 147 9.84 2.41 17.48
CA ASP A 147 10.53 1.27 16.88
C ASP A 147 9.68 0.54 15.84
N ASP A 148 8.43 0.21 16.20
CA ASP A 148 7.53 -0.58 15.36
C ASP A 148 6.30 0.19 14.87
N ALA A 149 6.11 1.44 15.28
CA ALA A 149 4.89 2.20 15.03
C ALA A 149 4.53 2.34 13.55
N VAL A 150 5.49 2.69 12.69
CA VAL A 150 5.24 2.86 11.25
C VAL A 150 5.02 1.53 10.53
N PHE A 151 5.66 0.45 10.99
CA PHE A 151 5.47 -0.89 10.43
C PHE A 151 4.07 -1.41 10.78
N ALA A 152 3.64 -1.24 12.04
CA ALA A 152 2.29 -1.59 12.48
C ALA A 152 1.22 -0.80 11.70
N LEU A 153 1.44 0.49 11.46
CA LEU A 153 0.57 1.33 10.64
C LEU A 153 0.46 0.82 9.22
N ARG A 154 1.60 0.57 8.55
CA ARG A 154 1.64 -0.02 7.20
C ARG A 154 0.86 -1.33 7.13
N ASP A 155 1.11 -2.22 8.07
CA ASP A 155 0.51 -3.55 8.08
C ASP A 155 -1.01 -3.48 8.35
N ALA A 156 -1.47 -2.59 9.23
CA ALA A 156 -2.89 -2.36 9.46
C ALA A 156 -3.61 -1.82 8.21
N ILE A 157 -2.97 -0.93 7.45
CA ILE A 157 -3.50 -0.46 6.16
C ILE A 157 -3.52 -1.60 5.14
N ASN A 158 -2.44 -2.38 5.02
CA ASN A 158 -2.36 -3.49 4.07
C ASN A 158 -3.37 -4.60 4.36
N MET A 159 -3.74 -4.79 5.63
CA MET A 159 -4.77 -5.73 6.08
C MET A 159 -6.20 -5.19 5.93
N GLY A 160 -6.36 -3.93 5.55
CA GLY A 160 -7.68 -3.28 5.47
C GLY A 160 -8.33 -3.03 6.84
N ILE A 161 -7.54 -3.00 7.92
CA ILE A 161 -8.04 -2.68 9.28
C ILE A 161 -8.35 -1.19 9.39
N ILE A 162 -7.56 -0.36 8.70
CA ILE A 162 -7.73 1.10 8.62
C ILE A 162 -7.51 1.57 7.19
N ASP A 163 -8.16 2.65 6.81
CA ASP A 163 -7.92 3.33 5.54
C ASP A 163 -6.68 4.21 5.62
N GLY A 164 -5.90 4.23 4.53
CA GLY A 164 -4.70 5.05 4.41
C GLY A 164 -4.00 4.86 3.06
N PRO A 165 -2.98 5.67 2.77
CA PRO A 165 -2.17 5.51 1.58
C PRO A 165 -1.30 4.25 1.67
N ARG A 166 -0.83 3.76 0.53
CA ARG A 166 0.23 2.74 0.52
C ARG A 166 1.51 3.32 1.12
N ILE A 167 2.08 2.66 2.13
CA ILE A 167 3.27 3.15 2.82
C ILE A 167 4.49 2.29 2.50
N PHE A 168 5.53 2.91 1.92
CA PHE A 168 6.88 2.34 1.86
C PHE A 168 7.65 2.82 3.06
N VAL A 169 8.21 1.90 3.84
CA VAL A 169 8.84 2.18 5.13
C VAL A 169 10.34 1.92 5.06
N ALA A 170 11.13 2.91 5.45
CA ALA A 170 12.58 2.77 5.60
C ALA A 170 13.03 2.40 7.03
N GLY A 171 12.17 2.56 8.02
CA GLY A 171 12.50 2.42 9.43
C GLY A 171 13.20 3.65 9.98
N HIS A 172 14.20 3.47 10.85
CA HIS A 172 14.93 4.58 11.42
C HIS A 172 15.92 5.20 10.43
N THR A 173 16.08 6.50 10.48
CA THR A 173 17.09 7.22 9.70
C THR A 173 18.50 6.75 10.06
N ILE A 174 19.26 6.27 9.09
CA ILE A 174 20.68 5.92 9.26
C ILE A 174 21.50 7.19 9.14
N SER A 175 22.34 7.46 10.13
CA SER A 175 23.12 8.69 10.23
C SER A 175 24.39 8.47 11.06
N PRO A 176 25.48 9.21 10.81
CA PRO A 176 26.62 9.19 11.71
C PRO A 176 26.32 9.91 13.03
N THR A 177 27.17 9.69 14.03
CA THR A 177 27.13 10.44 15.29
C THR A 177 27.19 11.95 15.01
N GLY A 178 26.29 12.71 15.63
CA GLY A 178 26.12 14.15 15.37
C GLY A 178 25.41 14.50 14.05
N GLY A 179 25.02 13.50 13.25
CA GLY A 179 24.34 13.70 11.97
C GLY A 179 22.84 13.97 12.11
N HIS A 180 22.18 14.21 10.98
CA HIS A 180 20.78 14.62 10.90
C HIS A 180 19.79 13.63 11.55
N GLY A 181 20.05 12.31 11.47
CA GLY A 181 19.17 11.29 12.07
C GLY A 181 19.32 11.17 13.59
N GLN A 182 20.27 11.84 14.19
CA GLN A 182 20.44 11.84 15.63
C GLN A 182 19.49 12.84 16.31
N ARG A 183 19.08 12.55 17.54
CA ARG A 183 18.29 13.47 18.35
C ARG A 183 19.18 14.55 18.93
N HIS A 184 18.79 15.82 18.80
CA HIS A 184 19.58 16.96 19.25
C HIS A 184 18.83 17.78 20.30
N GLY A 185 19.61 18.42 21.20
CA GLY A 185 19.12 19.37 22.21
C GLY A 185 18.38 18.74 23.37
N TYR A 186 18.71 17.51 23.70
CA TYR A 186 18.39 16.84 24.97
C TYR A 186 19.59 16.81 25.90
N ARG A 187 19.33 16.64 27.19
CA ARG A 187 20.39 16.34 28.15
C ARG A 187 20.96 14.94 27.88
N ASP A 188 22.21 14.71 28.24
CA ASP A 188 22.90 13.44 27.93
C ASP A 188 22.19 12.21 28.51
N ASP A 189 21.67 12.31 29.74
CA ASP A 189 20.91 11.23 30.38
C ASP A 189 19.60 10.89 29.67
N VAL A 190 18.92 11.88 29.09
CA VAL A 190 17.72 11.69 28.27
C VAL A 190 18.14 11.14 26.89
N PHE A 191 19.22 11.67 26.34
CA PHE A 191 19.74 11.22 25.04
C PHE A 191 20.06 9.71 25.04
N ASP A 192 20.66 9.19 26.10
CA ASP A 192 21.00 7.78 26.25
C ASP A 192 19.76 6.85 26.22
N ILE A 193 18.60 7.35 26.64
CA ILE A 193 17.35 6.59 26.62
C ILE A 193 16.71 6.59 25.22
N ILE A 194 16.82 7.71 24.47
CA ILE A 194 16.11 7.92 23.20
C ILE A 194 16.97 7.67 21.96
N LYS A 195 18.18 7.18 22.12
CA LYS A 195 19.08 6.88 21.00
C LYS A 195 18.59 5.68 20.18
N TYR A 196 18.82 5.76 18.89
CA TYR A 196 18.50 4.66 17.96
C TYR A 196 19.75 3.88 17.55
N ASN A 197 19.59 2.57 17.37
CA ASN A 197 20.64 1.69 16.84
C ASN A 197 21.00 1.97 15.36
N SER A 198 20.29 2.88 14.71
CA SER A 198 20.56 3.32 13.34
C SER A 198 21.66 4.38 13.24
N ILE A 199 22.11 4.95 14.36
CA ILE A 199 23.28 5.79 14.38
C ILE A 199 24.52 4.90 14.25
N CYS A 200 25.40 5.21 13.30
CA CYS A 200 26.52 4.35 12.96
C CYS A 200 27.75 5.12 12.50
N ASP A 201 28.92 4.66 12.92
CA ASP A 201 30.20 5.23 12.53
C ASP A 201 31.09 4.15 11.88
N GLY A 202 31.56 4.43 10.68
CA GLY A 202 32.39 3.52 9.90
C GLY A 202 31.61 2.39 9.20
N VAL A 203 32.31 1.67 8.32
CA VAL A 203 31.69 0.73 7.38
C VAL A 203 30.99 -0.45 8.05
N ALA A 204 31.64 -1.05 9.06
CA ALA A 204 31.12 -2.25 9.71
C ALA A 204 29.84 -1.94 10.49
N ASP A 205 29.83 -0.83 11.22
CA ASP A 205 28.70 -0.41 12.04
C ASP A 205 27.51 0.04 11.17
N CYS A 206 27.76 0.78 10.09
CA CYS A 206 26.70 1.18 9.18
C CYS A 206 26.10 -0.02 8.43
N ARG A 207 26.90 -1.05 8.12
CA ARG A 207 26.35 -2.32 7.61
C ARG A 207 25.43 -3.02 8.62
N ARG A 208 25.76 -2.97 9.90
CA ARG A 208 24.88 -3.47 10.97
C ARG A 208 23.56 -2.69 10.97
N ALA A 209 23.64 -1.36 11.01
CA ALA A 209 22.46 -0.48 11.02
C ALA A 209 21.52 -0.74 9.81
N VAL A 210 22.07 -0.89 8.60
CA VAL A 210 21.28 -1.24 7.40
C VAL A 210 20.58 -2.58 7.58
N ARG A 211 21.29 -3.63 8.03
CA ARG A 211 20.70 -4.96 8.22
C ARG A 211 19.58 -4.96 9.25
N GLU A 212 19.68 -4.14 10.29
CA GLU A 212 18.62 -4.00 11.29
C GLU A 212 17.35 -3.38 10.69
N GLN A 213 17.48 -2.38 9.82
CA GLN A 213 16.30 -1.81 9.13
C GLN A 213 15.68 -2.80 8.11
N VAL A 214 16.49 -3.53 7.37
CA VAL A 214 16.00 -4.52 6.38
C VAL A 214 15.28 -5.70 7.04
N ARG A 215 15.62 -6.04 8.29
CA ARG A 215 14.99 -7.14 9.03
C ARG A 215 13.52 -6.87 9.37
N ARG A 216 13.11 -5.62 9.45
CA ARG A 216 11.77 -5.17 9.84
C ARG A 216 10.84 -5.07 8.64
#